data_e9caac196a136265bb1a441d30246634
#
_entry.id   e9caac196a136265bb1a441d30246634
#
_cell.length_a   1.000
_cell.length_b   1.000
_cell.length_c   1.000
_cell.angle_alpha   90.00
_cell.angle_beta   90.00
_cell.angle_gamma   90.00
#
_symmetry.space_group_name_H-M   'P 1'
#
loop_
_entity.id
_entity.type
_entity.pdbx_description
1 polymer ?
#
loop_
_entity_poly.entity_id
_entity_poly.type
_entity_poly.pdbx_seq_one_letter_code
_entity_poly.pdbx_strand_id
1 'polypeptide(L)'
;KKIQTVHIKKINQENIEIINCDLLCMSGGWSPTVHLFTQSRGKLKFREEDSCFIPNQPFQDTLSIGSCNGVFDLNSILSETYNSVNNFLNTNEKSSFDGEIFESELTKNGNQENAWLVDKDNISKSKMFVDFQNDVTAKDIKIALSEGFQSIEHVKRYTTNGMATDQGKTSNVNALGIISELSGQDISTLGTTTFRLPYTPVTFGAMAGRYVKEFFDIERTTPIHSWHTNNNALFEDVGQWKRPWYYPINNETMNEAVNREVKAT
;
A
#
# COMPACT_ATOMS: atom_id res chain seq x y z
N LYS A 1 16.50 4.35 -17.93
CA LYS A 1 17.06 5.72 -17.84
C LYS A 1 17.37 6.00 -16.39
N LYS A 2 18.51 6.64 -16.09
CA LYS A 2 18.87 7.09 -14.74
C LYS A 2 18.42 8.55 -14.57
N ILE A 3 18.10 8.93 -13.31
CA ILE A 3 17.92 10.33 -12.92
C ILE A 3 19.25 11.04 -13.14
N GLN A 4 19.23 12.26 -13.64
CA GLN A 4 20.39 13.11 -13.83
C GLN A 4 20.27 14.41 -13.05
N THR A 5 19.05 14.92 -12.93
CA THR A 5 18.76 16.17 -12.23
C THR A 5 17.41 16.09 -11.53
N VAL A 6 17.29 16.81 -10.43
CA VAL A 6 16.03 17.10 -9.73
C VAL A 6 15.81 18.60 -9.72
N HIS A 7 14.60 19.00 -10.07
CA HIS A 7 14.15 20.37 -10.00
C HIS A 7 13.33 20.55 -8.72
N ILE A 8 13.78 21.41 -7.83
CA ILE A 8 13.14 21.69 -6.55
C ILE A 8 12.55 23.09 -6.59
N LYS A 9 11.29 23.21 -6.19
CA LYS A 9 10.60 24.47 -6.01
C LYS A 9 10.05 24.51 -4.58
N LYS A 10 10.35 25.58 -3.86
CA LYS A 10 9.72 25.82 -2.54
C LYS A 10 8.26 26.21 -2.76
N ILE A 11 7.39 25.77 -1.86
CA ILE A 11 5.98 26.17 -1.83
C ILE A 11 5.94 27.71 -1.74
N ASN A 12 5.08 28.34 -2.52
CA ASN A 12 4.92 29.81 -2.59
C ASN A 12 6.14 30.60 -3.14
N GLN A 13 7.10 29.95 -3.79
CA GLN A 13 8.19 30.61 -4.49
C GLN A 13 8.20 30.22 -5.96
N GLU A 14 8.60 31.14 -6.84
CA GLU A 14 8.70 30.87 -8.30
C GLU A 14 10.04 30.28 -8.71
N ASN A 15 11.07 30.49 -7.91
CA ASN A 15 12.42 30.03 -8.22
C ASN A 15 12.54 28.51 -8.17
N ILE A 16 13.10 27.94 -9.25
CA ILE A 16 13.42 26.52 -9.35
C ILE A 16 14.92 26.36 -9.15
N GLU A 17 15.30 25.53 -8.20
CA GLU A 17 16.67 25.07 -7.99
C GLU A 17 16.88 23.74 -8.71
N ILE A 18 17.98 23.62 -9.45
CA ILE A 18 18.33 22.40 -10.18
C ILE A 18 19.51 21.73 -9.48
N ILE A 19 19.30 20.49 -9.03
CA ILE A 19 20.32 19.70 -8.35
C ILE A 19 20.68 18.49 -9.20
N ASN A 20 21.98 18.29 -9.46
CA ASN A 20 22.47 17.10 -10.13
C ASN A 20 22.47 15.92 -9.14
N CYS A 21 21.81 14.83 -9.50
CA CYS A 21 21.78 13.62 -8.69
C CYS A 21 21.50 12.38 -9.55
N ASP A 22 21.91 11.22 -9.06
CA ASP A 22 21.65 9.92 -9.67
C ASP A 22 20.64 9.09 -8.86
N LEU A 23 20.32 9.53 -7.64
CA LEU A 23 19.33 8.97 -6.74
C LEU A 23 18.52 10.07 -6.06
N LEU A 24 17.20 9.95 -6.05
CA LEU A 24 16.28 10.79 -5.30
C LEU A 24 15.58 9.94 -4.22
N CYS A 25 15.82 10.27 -2.96
CA CYS A 25 15.09 9.69 -1.84
C CYS A 25 13.94 10.61 -1.43
N MET A 26 12.73 10.06 -1.36
CA MET A 26 11.52 10.80 -1.03
C MET A 26 10.87 10.24 0.24
N SER A 27 10.43 11.13 1.13
CA SER A 27 9.61 10.80 2.29
C SER A 27 8.51 11.84 2.41
N GLY A 28 7.26 11.40 2.32
CA GLY A 28 6.07 12.25 2.42
C GLY A 28 5.54 12.43 3.85
N GLY A 29 6.23 11.89 4.86
CA GLY A 29 5.78 11.91 6.25
C GLY A 29 5.13 10.61 6.70
N TRP A 30 4.35 10.69 7.79
CA TRP A 30 3.73 9.55 8.45
C TRP A 30 2.21 9.67 8.45
N SER A 31 1.52 8.57 8.27
CA SER A 31 0.07 8.48 8.44
C SER A 31 -0.27 7.51 9.56
N PRO A 32 -1.26 7.80 10.40
CA PRO A 32 -1.74 6.88 11.42
C PRO A 32 -2.23 5.56 10.84
N THR A 33 -1.94 4.45 11.53
CA THR A 33 -2.42 3.12 11.14
C THR A 33 -3.83 2.90 11.69
N VAL A 34 -4.83 3.35 10.95
CA VAL A 34 -6.24 3.39 11.38
C VAL A 34 -7.11 2.25 10.90
N HIS A 35 -6.53 1.26 10.23
CA HIS A 35 -7.30 0.19 9.57
C HIS A 35 -8.12 -0.67 10.54
N LEU A 36 -7.59 -1.02 11.70
CA LEU A 36 -8.33 -1.81 12.70
C LEU A 36 -9.52 -1.02 13.25
N PHE A 37 -9.32 0.28 13.51
CA PHE A 37 -10.37 1.16 13.98
C PHE A 37 -11.51 1.29 12.95
N THR A 38 -11.18 1.47 11.67
CA THR A 38 -12.19 1.56 10.60
C THR A 38 -12.88 0.22 10.32
N GLN A 39 -12.16 -0.89 10.41
CA GLN A 39 -12.74 -2.23 10.25
C GLN A 39 -13.69 -2.59 11.40
N SER A 40 -13.50 -2.02 12.59
CA SER A 40 -14.46 -2.09 13.69
C SER A 40 -15.61 -1.07 13.56
N ARG A 41 -15.81 -0.46 12.39
CA ARG A 41 -16.83 0.56 12.07
C ARG A 41 -16.60 1.92 12.73
N GLY A 42 -15.43 2.18 13.29
CA GLY A 42 -15.06 3.49 13.80
C GLY A 42 -14.97 4.54 12.67
N LYS A 43 -15.40 5.77 12.96
CA LYS A 43 -15.35 6.88 12.02
C LYS A 43 -14.10 7.72 12.25
N LEU A 44 -13.42 8.06 11.18
CA LEU A 44 -12.24 8.91 11.18
C LEU A 44 -12.64 10.38 11.04
N LYS A 45 -11.73 11.26 11.46
CA LYS A 45 -11.73 12.69 11.08
C LYS A 45 -10.41 13.05 10.44
N PHE A 46 -10.43 13.98 9.50
CA PHE A 46 -9.22 14.57 8.94
C PHE A 46 -8.71 15.65 9.90
N ARG A 47 -7.41 15.66 10.15
CA ARG A 47 -6.70 16.66 10.93
C ARG A 47 -5.78 17.43 10.00
N GLU A 48 -6.03 18.73 9.83
CA GLU A 48 -5.34 19.58 8.86
C GLU A 48 -3.89 19.85 9.23
N GLU A 49 -3.61 19.94 10.54
CA GLU A 49 -2.29 20.28 11.07
C GLU A 49 -1.17 19.35 10.59
N ASP A 50 -1.46 18.08 10.41
CA ASP A 50 -0.54 17.05 9.93
C ASP A 50 -1.10 16.27 8.74
N SER A 51 -2.19 16.73 8.17
CA SER A 51 -2.81 16.20 6.94
C SER A 51 -3.06 14.70 6.96
N CYS A 52 -3.53 14.21 8.10
CA CYS A 52 -3.80 12.80 8.29
C CYS A 52 -5.21 12.53 8.83
N PHE A 53 -5.65 11.29 8.66
CA PHE A 53 -6.88 10.80 9.27
C PHE A 53 -6.58 10.16 10.62
N ILE A 54 -7.33 10.56 11.64
CA ILE A 54 -7.21 10.03 13.00
C ILE A 54 -8.53 9.42 13.47
N PRO A 55 -8.54 8.49 14.42
CA PRO A 55 -9.74 7.98 15.08
C PRO A 55 -10.58 9.11 15.66
N ASN A 56 -11.92 9.01 15.51
CA ASN A 56 -12.84 10.03 16.03
C ASN A 56 -13.99 9.39 16.83
N GLN A 57 -14.87 8.65 16.18
CA GLN A 57 -16.02 8.02 16.82
C GLN A 57 -15.87 6.50 16.79
N PRO A 58 -15.59 5.85 17.92
CA PRO A 58 -15.56 4.41 18.00
C PRO A 58 -16.98 3.84 17.87
N PHE A 59 -17.10 2.67 17.26
CA PHE A 59 -18.35 1.91 17.23
C PHE A 59 -18.37 0.85 18.33
N GLN A 60 -17.23 0.36 18.73
CA GLN A 60 -17.03 -0.60 19.81
C GLN A 60 -16.24 0.07 20.94
N ASP A 61 -16.24 -0.51 22.12
CA ASP A 61 -15.41 -0.07 23.23
C ASP A 61 -13.94 -0.28 22.89
N THR A 62 -13.35 0.72 22.29
CA THR A 62 -11.95 0.72 21.86
C THR A 62 -11.28 2.04 22.18
N LEU A 63 -9.99 1.97 22.46
CA LEU A 63 -9.13 3.13 22.67
C LEU A 63 -7.96 3.03 21.69
N SER A 64 -7.74 4.10 20.92
CA SER A 64 -6.57 4.25 20.05
C SER A 64 -5.59 5.19 20.70
N ILE A 65 -4.34 4.78 20.83
CA ILE A 65 -3.27 5.54 21.49
C ILE A 65 -1.99 5.51 20.63
N GLY A 66 -1.14 6.51 20.84
CA GLY A 66 0.14 6.61 20.15
C GLY A 66 0.01 6.92 18.65
N SER A 67 0.87 6.36 17.81
CA SER A 67 0.94 6.71 16.39
C SER A 67 -0.32 6.35 15.59
N CYS A 68 -1.10 5.35 16.01
CA CYS A 68 -2.39 5.08 15.39
C CYS A 68 -3.46 6.12 15.73
N ASN A 69 -3.23 6.96 16.76
CA ASN A 69 -4.05 8.13 17.11
C ASN A 69 -3.43 9.44 16.61
N GLY A 70 -2.38 9.38 15.79
CA GLY A 70 -1.70 10.53 15.22
C GLY A 70 -0.75 11.24 16.19
N VAL A 71 -0.27 10.56 17.23
CA VAL A 71 0.77 11.05 18.12
C VAL A 71 2.08 10.40 17.73
N PHE A 72 3.04 11.18 17.21
CA PHE A 72 4.28 10.64 16.65
C PHE A 72 5.51 10.92 17.51
N ASP A 73 5.42 11.81 18.48
CA ASP A 73 6.48 12.07 19.45
C ASP A 73 6.52 10.99 20.53
N LEU A 74 7.70 10.37 20.72
CA LEU A 74 7.84 9.22 21.63
C LEU A 74 7.45 9.54 23.07
N ASN A 75 7.85 10.72 23.57
CA ASN A 75 7.52 11.13 24.94
C ASN A 75 6.00 11.26 25.15
N SER A 76 5.34 11.90 24.19
CA SER A 76 3.88 12.04 24.17
C SER A 76 3.17 10.67 24.07
N ILE A 77 3.69 9.74 23.25
CA ILE A 77 3.15 8.38 23.13
C ILE A 77 3.23 7.64 24.48
N LEU A 78 4.38 7.70 25.15
CA LEU A 78 4.58 7.02 26.42
C LEU A 78 3.65 7.59 27.50
N SER A 79 3.55 8.92 27.58
CA SER A 79 2.68 9.63 28.54
C SER A 79 1.19 9.35 28.27
N GLU A 80 0.75 9.41 27.01
CA GLU A 80 -0.63 9.08 26.60
C GLU A 80 -0.98 7.64 26.98
N THR A 81 -0.07 6.70 26.69
CA THR A 81 -0.27 5.28 26.97
C THR A 81 -0.40 5.03 28.46
N TYR A 82 0.53 5.57 29.26
CA TYR A 82 0.52 5.45 30.72
C TYR A 82 -0.80 5.97 31.33
N ASN A 83 -1.19 7.20 30.96
CA ASN A 83 -2.39 7.82 31.48
C ASN A 83 -3.66 7.04 31.06
N SER A 84 -3.71 6.59 29.81
CA SER A 84 -4.86 5.85 29.29
C SER A 84 -5.05 4.49 29.96
N VAL A 85 -3.95 3.76 30.19
CA VAL A 85 -3.98 2.47 30.89
C VAL A 85 -4.39 2.65 32.34
N ASN A 86 -3.83 3.63 33.04
CA ASN A 86 -4.21 3.91 34.42
C ASN A 86 -5.67 4.33 34.56
N ASN A 87 -6.18 5.17 33.68
CA ASN A 87 -7.59 5.54 33.68
C ASN A 87 -8.48 4.31 33.48
N PHE A 88 -8.14 3.42 32.55
CA PHE A 88 -8.88 2.18 32.33
C PHE A 88 -8.84 1.24 33.55
N LEU A 89 -7.70 1.08 34.19
CA LEU A 89 -7.55 0.25 35.39
C LEU A 89 -8.35 0.81 36.56
N ASN A 90 -8.26 2.11 36.82
CA ASN A 90 -8.98 2.79 37.89
C ASN A 90 -10.51 2.70 37.70
N THR A 91 -10.99 2.88 36.47
CA THR A 91 -12.43 2.77 36.15
C THR A 91 -12.97 1.35 36.37
N ASN A 92 -12.14 0.33 36.22
CA ASN A 92 -12.51 -1.07 36.39
C ASN A 92 -12.14 -1.66 37.78
N GLU A 93 -11.84 -0.80 38.76
CA GLU A 93 -11.44 -1.20 40.14
C GLU A 93 -10.21 -2.15 40.17
N LYS A 94 -9.34 -2.05 39.17
CA LYS A 94 -8.08 -2.79 39.10
C LYS A 94 -6.96 -1.95 39.68
N SER A 95 -5.91 -2.61 40.16
CA SER A 95 -4.72 -1.91 40.70
C SER A 95 -4.13 -0.96 39.68
N SER A 96 -3.73 0.25 40.14
CA SER A 96 -3.00 1.21 39.33
C SER A 96 -1.62 0.64 38.89
N PHE A 97 -1.21 0.97 37.70
CA PHE A 97 0.15 0.69 37.26
C PHE A 97 1.07 1.82 37.78
N ASP A 98 2.05 1.46 38.60
CA ASP A 98 3.02 2.39 39.18
C ASP A 98 4.39 2.18 38.52
N GLY A 99 4.47 2.50 37.23
CA GLY A 99 5.68 2.40 36.43
C GLY A 99 6.30 3.78 36.16
N GLU A 100 7.60 3.82 35.96
CA GLU A 100 8.30 5.03 35.54
C GLU A 100 7.93 5.37 34.07
N ILE A 101 7.65 6.65 33.81
CA ILE A 101 7.51 7.18 32.46
C ILE A 101 8.90 7.58 32.00
N PHE A 102 9.39 6.94 30.94
CA PHE A 102 10.66 7.31 30.33
C PHE A 102 10.49 8.61 29.54
N GLU A 103 11.39 9.57 29.81
CA GLU A 103 11.45 10.80 29.03
C GLU A 103 12.36 10.60 27.80
N SER A 104 11.94 11.14 26.68
CA SER A 104 12.74 11.21 25.45
C SER A 104 12.92 12.67 25.03
N GLU A 105 13.91 12.95 24.20
CA GLU A 105 14.04 14.27 23.60
C GLU A 105 12.82 14.57 22.71
N LEU A 106 12.23 15.76 22.91
CA LEU A 106 11.09 16.21 22.11
C LEU A 106 11.50 16.42 20.66
N THR A 107 10.88 15.72 19.76
CA THR A 107 11.03 15.96 18.32
C THR A 107 10.10 17.12 17.93
N LYS A 108 10.67 18.24 17.53
CA LYS A 108 9.87 19.36 17.00
C LYS A 108 9.39 18.99 15.60
N ASN A 109 8.11 18.72 15.46
CA ASN A 109 7.47 18.67 14.15
C ASN A 109 7.38 20.10 13.61
N GLY A 110 7.98 20.34 12.44
CA GLY A 110 7.78 21.60 11.71
C GLY A 110 6.35 21.71 11.18
N ASN A 111 5.90 22.92 10.90
CA ASN A 111 4.64 23.13 10.17
C ASN A 111 4.72 22.42 8.82
N GLN A 112 3.79 21.53 8.56
CA GLN A 112 3.68 20.85 7.27
C GLN A 112 2.79 21.69 6.34
N GLU A 113 3.36 22.10 5.21
CA GLU A 113 2.58 22.67 4.09
C GLU A 113 2.38 21.56 3.05
N ASN A 114 1.13 21.35 2.63
CA ASN A 114 0.80 20.31 1.68
C ASN A 114 0.98 20.78 0.24
N ALA A 115 1.66 19.97 -0.55
CA ALA A 115 1.74 20.13 -2.01
C ALA A 115 1.26 18.81 -2.66
N TRP A 116 -0.05 18.68 -2.84
CA TRP A 116 -0.63 17.47 -3.43
C TRP A 116 -0.31 17.33 -4.91
N LEU A 117 -0.23 18.45 -5.62
CA LEU A 117 0.15 18.51 -7.04
C LEU A 117 1.37 19.42 -7.22
N VAL A 118 2.44 18.86 -7.74
CA VAL A 118 3.68 19.62 -8.02
C VAL A 118 3.49 20.62 -9.16
N ASP A 119 2.70 20.23 -10.18
CA ASP A 119 2.48 21.04 -11.38
C ASP A 119 1.06 20.85 -11.91
N LYS A 120 0.14 21.71 -11.45
CA LYS A 120 -1.28 21.65 -11.83
C LYS A 120 -1.53 21.88 -13.32
N ASP A 121 -0.72 22.71 -13.96
CA ASP A 121 -0.92 23.12 -15.36
C ASP A 121 -0.48 22.01 -16.33
N ASN A 122 0.42 21.14 -15.91
CA ASN A 122 1.00 20.08 -16.73
C ASN A 122 0.52 18.67 -16.38
N ILE A 123 -0.56 18.50 -15.63
CA ILE A 123 -1.12 17.18 -15.25
C ILE A 123 -1.27 16.24 -16.47
N SER A 124 -1.69 16.79 -17.62
CA SER A 124 -1.90 16.00 -18.84
C SER A 124 -0.62 15.63 -19.58
N LYS A 125 0.49 16.33 -19.31
CA LYS A 125 1.78 16.16 -20.00
C LYS A 125 2.81 15.38 -19.19
N SER A 126 2.71 15.42 -17.86
CA SER A 126 3.66 14.81 -16.94
C SER A 126 3.09 13.53 -16.33
N LYS A 127 3.93 12.52 -16.10
CA LYS A 127 3.56 11.34 -15.32
C LYS A 127 3.80 11.63 -13.83
N MET A 128 2.79 12.15 -13.15
CA MET A 128 2.79 12.33 -11.70
C MET A 128 2.15 11.11 -11.06
N PHE A 129 2.97 10.11 -10.72
CA PHE A 129 2.51 8.88 -10.12
C PHE A 129 1.98 9.11 -8.70
N VAL A 130 0.83 8.52 -8.40
CA VAL A 130 0.16 8.52 -7.10
C VAL A 130 0.21 7.14 -6.47
N ASP A 131 -0.13 6.11 -7.25
CA ASP A 131 -0.03 4.71 -6.84
C ASP A 131 1.03 4.02 -7.70
N PHE A 132 2.16 3.65 -7.08
CA PHE A 132 3.29 3.03 -7.79
C PHE A 132 3.07 1.54 -8.10
N GLN A 133 2.14 0.87 -7.42
CA GLN A 133 1.86 -0.55 -7.67
C GLN A 133 0.95 -0.76 -8.88
N ASN A 134 0.01 0.17 -9.10
CA ASN A 134 -0.93 0.12 -10.21
C ASN A 134 -0.65 1.21 -11.26
N ASP A 135 0.48 1.91 -11.17
CA ASP A 135 0.89 2.99 -12.10
C ASP A 135 -0.18 4.10 -12.27
N VAL A 136 -0.98 4.36 -11.22
CA VAL A 136 -1.99 5.41 -11.25
C VAL A 136 -1.34 6.78 -11.15
N THR A 137 -1.73 7.68 -12.03
CA THR A 137 -1.22 9.06 -12.08
C THR A 137 -2.29 10.08 -11.70
N ALA A 138 -1.87 11.31 -11.41
CA ALA A 138 -2.79 12.43 -11.20
C ALA A 138 -3.68 12.68 -12.43
N LYS A 139 -3.21 12.36 -13.64
CA LYS A 139 -4.00 12.42 -14.87
C LYS A 139 -5.17 11.43 -14.85
N ASP A 140 -4.97 10.21 -14.37
CA ASP A 140 -6.04 9.21 -14.28
C ASP A 140 -7.13 9.64 -13.30
N ILE A 141 -6.73 10.24 -12.17
CA ILE A 141 -7.67 10.85 -11.22
C ILE A 141 -8.46 11.99 -11.89
N LYS A 142 -7.77 12.87 -12.63
CA LYS A 142 -8.44 13.96 -13.38
C LYS A 142 -9.43 13.43 -14.40
N ILE A 143 -9.10 12.36 -15.12
CA ILE A 143 -10.01 11.71 -16.07
C ILE A 143 -11.24 11.18 -15.32
N ALA A 144 -11.05 10.44 -14.21
CA ALA A 144 -12.16 9.93 -13.42
C ALA A 144 -13.14 11.03 -12.98
N LEU A 145 -12.61 12.17 -12.50
CA LEU A 145 -13.43 13.33 -12.14
C LEU A 145 -14.17 13.92 -13.35
N SER A 146 -13.51 13.97 -14.52
CA SER A 146 -14.12 14.46 -15.77
C SER A 146 -15.24 13.55 -16.29
N GLU A 147 -15.15 12.26 -16.02
CA GLU A 147 -16.18 11.23 -16.28
C GLU A 147 -17.36 11.30 -15.29
N GLY A 148 -17.28 12.18 -14.27
CA GLY A 148 -18.35 12.42 -13.33
C GLY A 148 -18.28 11.61 -12.02
N PHE A 149 -17.17 10.87 -11.76
CA PHE A 149 -16.98 10.17 -10.50
C PHE A 149 -16.62 11.15 -9.39
N GLN A 150 -17.53 11.36 -8.46
CA GLN A 150 -17.34 12.28 -7.32
C GLN A 150 -16.97 11.54 -6.03
N SER A 151 -17.44 10.31 -5.85
CA SER A 151 -17.11 9.51 -4.67
C SER A 151 -15.69 8.95 -4.77
N ILE A 152 -14.91 9.08 -3.70
CA ILE A 152 -13.57 8.53 -3.61
C ILE A 152 -13.54 7.00 -3.86
N GLU A 153 -14.55 6.26 -3.42
CA GLU A 153 -14.68 4.83 -3.66
C GLU A 153 -14.90 4.50 -5.15
N HIS A 154 -15.57 5.35 -5.90
CA HIS A 154 -15.73 5.19 -7.35
C HIS A 154 -14.45 5.58 -8.10
N VAL A 155 -13.82 6.69 -7.73
CA VAL A 155 -12.50 7.09 -8.29
C VAL A 155 -11.48 5.99 -8.05
N LYS A 156 -11.43 5.41 -6.86
CA LYS A 156 -10.59 4.26 -6.53
C LYS A 156 -10.80 3.08 -7.48
N ARG A 157 -12.06 2.69 -7.74
CA ARG A 157 -12.36 1.56 -8.63
C ARG A 157 -12.10 1.86 -10.09
N TYR A 158 -12.35 3.08 -10.52
CA TYR A 158 -12.09 3.50 -11.88
C TYR A 158 -10.60 3.53 -12.21
N THR A 159 -9.79 4.05 -11.28
CA THR A 159 -8.34 4.21 -11.46
C THR A 159 -7.51 3.05 -10.95
N THR A 160 -8.09 2.15 -10.16
CA THR A 160 -7.40 1.12 -9.37
C THR A 160 -6.49 1.66 -8.24
N ASN A 161 -6.56 2.96 -7.92
CA ASN A 161 -5.76 3.56 -6.86
C ASN A 161 -5.99 2.89 -5.51
N GLY A 162 -4.93 2.48 -4.84
CA GLY A 162 -4.99 1.83 -3.53
C GLY A 162 -5.62 0.44 -3.52
N MET A 163 -5.74 -0.22 -4.68
CA MET A 163 -6.30 -1.57 -4.80
C MET A 163 -5.26 -2.68 -4.80
N ALA A 164 -3.99 -2.35 -4.77
CA ALA A 164 -2.90 -3.33 -4.72
C ALA A 164 -2.63 -3.83 -3.29
N THR A 165 -1.57 -4.62 -3.11
CA THR A 165 -1.25 -5.30 -1.85
C THR A 165 -0.94 -4.35 -0.69
N ASP A 166 -0.52 -3.12 -0.95
CA ASP A 166 -0.31 -2.09 0.08
C ASP A 166 -1.61 -1.46 0.59
N GLN A 167 -2.75 -1.75 -0.05
CA GLN A 167 -4.08 -1.21 0.29
C GLN A 167 -4.11 0.34 0.33
N GLY A 168 -3.26 0.98 -0.47
CA GLY A 168 -3.19 2.43 -0.59
C GLY A 168 -2.53 3.15 0.59
N LYS A 169 -1.68 2.47 1.36
CA LYS A 169 -0.94 3.10 2.49
C LYS A 169 -0.16 4.34 2.07
N THR A 170 0.43 4.32 0.87
CA THR A 170 1.22 5.43 0.34
C THR A 170 0.45 6.33 -0.63
N SER A 171 -0.68 5.88 -1.17
CA SER A 171 -1.40 6.56 -2.25
C SER A 171 -2.73 7.18 -1.86
N ASN A 172 -3.47 6.62 -0.88
CA ASN A 172 -4.84 7.04 -0.61
C ASN A 172 -4.96 8.50 -0.16
N VAL A 173 -4.13 8.95 0.78
CA VAL A 173 -4.17 10.35 1.26
C VAL A 173 -3.74 11.32 0.16
N ASN A 174 -2.71 10.96 -0.62
CA ASN A 174 -2.26 11.76 -1.76
C ASN A 174 -3.35 11.88 -2.84
N ALA A 175 -4.04 10.79 -3.14
CA ALA A 175 -5.17 10.80 -4.07
C ALA A 175 -6.31 11.71 -3.59
N LEU A 176 -6.64 11.68 -2.28
CA LEU A 176 -7.63 12.56 -1.69
C LEU A 176 -7.25 14.02 -1.80
N GLY A 177 -5.97 14.35 -1.51
CA GLY A 177 -5.46 15.70 -1.68
C GLY A 177 -5.55 16.19 -3.13
N ILE A 178 -5.21 15.35 -4.10
CA ILE A 178 -5.35 15.66 -5.53
C ILE A 178 -6.81 15.86 -5.93
N ILE A 179 -7.72 14.99 -5.47
CA ILE A 179 -9.15 15.13 -5.72
C ILE A 179 -9.67 16.43 -5.15
N SER A 180 -9.30 16.75 -3.90
CA SER A 180 -9.66 18.01 -3.23
C SER A 180 -9.20 19.22 -4.06
N GLU A 181 -7.96 19.26 -4.50
CA GLU A 181 -7.42 20.36 -5.32
C GLU A 181 -8.08 20.49 -6.70
N LEU A 182 -8.50 19.38 -7.31
CA LEU A 182 -9.13 19.38 -8.63
C LEU A 182 -10.63 19.64 -8.57
N SER A 183 -11.32 19.22 -7.53
CA SER A 183 -12.77 19.36 -7.37
C SER A 183 -13.18 20.59 -6.56
N GLY A 184 -12.26 21.16 -5.78
CA GLY A 184 -12.54 22.24 -4.83
C GLY A 184 -13.32 21.80 -3.59
N GLN A 185 -13.39 20.50 -3.32
CA GLN A 185 -14.06 19.94 -2.13
C GLN A 185 -13.03 19.71 -1.02
N ASP A 186 -13.41 19.92 0.23
CA ASP A 186 -12.54 19.65 1.38
C ASP A 186 -12.32 18.15 1.56
N ILE A 187 -11.10 17.76 1.95
CA ILE A 187 -10.73 16.37 2.20
C ILE A 187 -11.64 15.74 3.27
N SER A 188 -12.01 16.51 4.28
CA SER A 188 -12.94 16.07 5.33
C SER A 188 -14.30 15.65 4.79
N THR A 189 -14.76 16.29 3.71
CA THR A 189 -16.05 16.00 3.04
C THR A 189 -15.95 14.81 2.09
N LEU A 190 -14.81 14.65 1.43
CA LEU A 190 -14.56 13.51 0.52
C LEU A 190 -14.55 12.16 1.26
N GLY A 191 -14.16 12.16 2.53
CA GLY A 191 -14.03 10.96 3.35
C GLY A 191 -12.81 10.12 2.99
N THR A 192 -12.83 8.85 3.39
CA THR A 192 -11.73 7.91 3.14
C THR A 192 -12.22 6.67 2.43
N THR A 193 -11.31 5.98 1.77
CA THR A 193 -11.57 4.63 1.23
C THR A 193 -11.57 3.60 2.36
N THR A 194 -12.43 2.59 2.24
CA THR A 194 -12.49 1.49 3.20
C THR A 194 -11.34 0.51 2.97
N PHE A 195 -10.58 0.24 4.02
CA PHE A 195 -9.54 -0.80 4.00
C PHE A 195 -10.18 -2.19 4.00
N ARG A 196 -9.62 -3.10 3.19
CA ARG A 196 -10.06 -4.49 3.12
C ARG A 196 -9.07 -5.42 3.81
N LEU A 197 -9.59 -6.50 4.37
CA LEU A 197 -8.78 -7.57 4.94
C LEU A 197 -8.19 -8.45 3.81
N PRO A 198 -6.95 -8.90 3.96
CA PRO A 198 -5.96 -8.51 4.96
C PRO A 198 -5.30 -7.17 4.60
N TYR A 199 -5.27 -6.23 5.54
CA TYR A 199 -4.61 -4.92 5.34
C TYR A 199 -3.08 -5.04 5.19
N THR A 200 -2.47 -5.94 5.94
CA THR A 200 -1.08 -6.35 5.76
C THR A 200 -1.07 -7.61 4.90
N PRO A 201 -0.29 -7.65 3.80
CA PRO A 201 -0.23 -8.83 2.94
C PRO A 201 0.17 -10.07 3.73
N VAL A 202 -0.60 -11.15 3.56
CA VAL A 202 -0.36 -12.45 4.18
C VAL A 202 -0.13 -13.47 3.07
N THR A 203 0.96 -14.20 3.13
CA THR A 203 1.25 -15.26 2.16
C THR A 203 0.33 -16.46 2.35
N PHE A 204 0.01 -17.16 1.28
CA PHE A 204 -0.77 -18.39 1.36
C PHE A 204 -0.09 -19.44 2.23
N GLY A 205 1.25 -19.51 2.22
CA GLY A 205 2.01 -20.41 3.09
C GLY A 205 1.80 -20.12 4.58
N ALA A 206 1.71 -18.85 4.98
CA ALA A 206 1.42 -18.46 6.34
C ALA A 206 -0.01 -18.86 6.76
N MET A 207 -0.99 -18.74 5.85
CA MET A 207 -2.38 -19.17 6.11
C MET A 207 -2.53 -20.68 6.17
N ALA A 208 -1.85 -21.41 5.29
CA ALA A 208 -1.86 -22.86 5.27
C ALA A 208 -1.23 -23.48 6.54
N GLY A 209 -0.18 -22.81 7.06
CA GLY A 209 0.52 -23.24 8.25
C GLY A 209 1.53 -24.36 8.02
N ARG A 210 2.29 -24.68 9.07
CA ARG A 210 3.45 -25.58 9.01
C ARG A 210 3.12 -27.05 8.75
N TYR A 211 1.88 -27.45 8.97
CA TYR A 211 1.50 -28.88 8.91
C TYR A 211 1.13 -29.34 7.51
N VAL A 212 0.93 -28.42 6.56
CA VAL A 212 0.51 -28.74 5.19
C VAL A 212 1.68 -29.29 4.36
N LYS A 213 2.92 -28.81 4.62
CA LYS A 213 4.16 -29.26 3.95
C LYS A 213 3.99 -29.35 2.43
N GLU A 214 4.30 -30.52 1.85
CA GLU A 214 4.19 -30.82 0.42
C GLU A 214 2.76 -30.73 -0.15
N PHE A 215 1.74 -30.77 0.70
CA PHE A 215 0.35 -30.60 0.27
C PHE A 215 -0.06 -29.15 0.03
N PHE A 216 0.83 -28.19 0.34
CA PHE A 216 0.56 -26.78 0.03
C PHE A 216 0.52 -26.51 -1.48
N ASP A 217 1.41 -27.14 -2.22
CA ASP A 217 1.48 -27.09 -3.68
C ASP A 217 1.65 -28.51 -4.22
N ILE A 218 0.52 -29.20 -4.45
CA ILE A 218 0.51 -30.59 -4.84
C ILE A 218 0.92 -30.71 -6.30
N GLU A 219 1.97 -31.47 -6.55
CA GLU A 219 2.37 -31.85 -7.89
C GLU A 219 1.74 -33.19 -8.27
N ARG A 220 0.97 -33.21 -9.35
CA ARG A 220 0.30 -34.39 -9.88
C ARG A 220 0.98 -34.84 -11.15
N THR A 221 1.13 -36.17 -11.27
CA THR A 221 1.78 -36.78 -12.42
C THR A 221 0.89 -37.90 -13.01
N THR A 222 1.04 -38.10 -14.31
CA THR A 222 0.35 -39.22 -15.00
C THR A 222 1.03 -40.56 -14.66
N PRO A 223 0.34 -41.73 -14.84
CA PRO A 223 0.96 -43.03 -14.64
C PRO A 223 2.21 -43.28 -15.46
N ILE A 224 2.35 -42.63 -16.61
CA ILE A 224 3.50 -42.79 -17.52
C ILE A 224 4.56 -41.65 -17.33
N HIS A 225 4.47 -40.88 -16.26
CA HIS A 225 5.38 -39.76 -16.02
C HIS A 225 6.86 -40.19 -15.99
N SER A 226 7.16 -41.34 -15.40
CA SER A 226 8.53 -41.87 -15.35
C SER A 226 9.08 -42.17 -16.76
N TRP A 227 8.25 -42.60 -17.69
CA TRP A 227 8.66 -42.82 -19.06
C TRP A 227 9.02 -41.48 -19.74
N HIS A 228 8.19 -40.46 -19.56
CA HIS A 228 8.48 -39.09 -20.07
C HIS A 228 9.80 -38.56 -19.53
N THR A 229 10.02 -38.69 -18.21
CA THR A 229 11.27 -38.25 -17.54
C THR A 229 12.48 -38.99 -18.09
N ASN A 230 12.39 -40.32 -18.27
CA ASN A 230 13.47 -41.14 -18.80
C ASN A 230 13.80 -40.80 -20.26
N ASN A 231 12.85 -40.23 -20.99
CA ASN A 231 13.02 -39.76 -22.37
C ASN A 231 13.33 -38.25 -22.45
N ASN A 232 13.77 -37.63 -21.35
CA ASN A 232 14.18 -36.22 -21.26
C ASN A 232 13.07 -35.21 -21.61
N ALA A 233 11.80 -35.54 -21.36
CA ALA A 233 10.72 -34.60 -21.55
C ALA A 233 10.91 -33.37 -20.67
N LEU A 234 10.67 -32.19 -21.22
CA LEU A 234 10.41 -31.00 -20.43
C LEU A 234 8.92 -30.93 -20.12
N PHE A 235 8.61 -30.44 -18.93
CA PHE A 235 7.24 -30.41 -18.46
C PHE A 235 6.73 -28.99 -18.34
N GLU A 236 5.44 -28.81 -18.58
CA GLU A 236 4.70 -27.60 -18.22
C GLU A 236 3.69 -27.91 -17.10
N ASP A 237 3.39 -26.90 -16.31
CA ASP A 237 2.38 -26.97 -15.26
C ASP A 237 1.01 -26.59 -15.84
N VAL A 238 0.07 -27.55 -15.81
CA VAL A 238 -1.32 -27.33 -16.18
C VAL A 238 -2.19 -27.51 -14.93
N GLY A 239 -2.40 -26.40 -14.23
CA GLY A 239 -2.88 -26.43 -12.86
C GLY A 239 -1.88 -27.16 -11.96
N GLN A 240 -2.28 -28.25 -11.32
CA GLN A 240 -1.41 -29.07 -10.49
C GLN A 240 -0.76 -30.25 -11.23
N TRP A 241 -1.00 -30.40 -12.53
CA TRP A 241 -0.52 -31.53 -13.30
C TRP A 241 0.75 -31.17 -14.06
N LYS A 242 1.77 -32.06 -13.96
CA LYS A 242 2.92 -32.04 -14.85
C LYS A 242 2.55 -32.71 -16.17
N ARG A 243 2.51 -31.92 -17.22
CA ARG A 243 2.27 -32.38 -18.58
C ARG A 243 3.58 -32.35 -19.38
N PRO A 244 3.97 -33.43 -20.09
CA PRO A 244 5.11 -33.38 -20.99
C PRO A 244 4.82 -32.33 -22.07
N TRP A 245 5.76 -31.45 -22.30
CA TRP A 245 5.64 -30.35 -23.24
C TRP A 245 6.30 -30.66 -24.55
N TYR A 246 7.60 -30.99 -24.52
CA TYR A 246 8.39 -31.44 -25.65
C TYR A 246 9.63 -32.20 -25.15
N TYR A 247 10.33 -32.88 -26.10
CA TYR A 247 11.47 -33.76 -25.82
C TYR A 247 12.71 -33.25 -26.56
N PRO A 248 13.55 -32.38 -25.94
CA PRO A 248 14.73 -31.84 -26.60
C PRO A 248 15.80 -32.91 -26.79
N ILE A 249 16.47 -32.88 -27.95
CA ILE A 249 17.67 -33.67 -28.26
C ILE A 249 18.82 -32.70 -28.49
N ASN A 250 20.00 -32.97 -27.91
CA ASN A 250 21.23 -32.20 -28.15
C ASN A 250 21.07 -30.67 -28.03
N ASN A 251 20.45 -30.18 -26.94
CA ASN A 251 20.26 -28.77 -26.65
C ASN A 251 19.35 -28.03 -27.67
N GLU A 252 18.45 -28.72 -28.34
CA GLU A 252 17.42 -28.10 -29.17
C GLU A 252 16.62 -27.08 -28.40
N THR A 253 16.31 -25.97 -29.04
CA THR A 253 15.28 -25.05 -28.56
C THR A 253 13.89 -25.69 -28.67
N MET A 254 12.92 -25.15 -27.94
CA MET A 254 11.54 -25.64 -28.01
C MET A 254 11.02 -25.71 -29.45
N ASN A 255 11.26 -24.67 -30.27
CA ASN A 255 10.78 -24.63 -31.66
C ASN A 255 11.43 -25.69 -32.54
N GLU A 256 12.70 -25.97 -32.33
CA GLU A 256 13.43 -27.01 -33.07
C GLU A 256 12.92 -28.40 -32.69
N ALA A 257 12.76 -28.69 -31.41
CA ALA A 257 12.22 -29.94 -30.90
C ALA A 257 10.79 -30.18 -31.40
N VAL A 258 9.90 -29.21 -31.28
CA VAL A 258 8.50 -29.30 -31.74
C VAL A 258 8.46 -29.50 -33.25
N ASN A 259 9.25 -28.77 -34.04
CA ASN A 259 9.31 -28.94 -35.49
C ASN A 259 9.80 -30.36 -35.91
N ARG A 260 10.75 -30.91 -35.16
CA ARG A 260 11.22 -32.27 -35.38
C ARG A 260 10.14 -33.31 -35.03
N GLU A 261 9.49 -33.15 -33.89
CA GLU A 261 8.43 -34.05 -33.42
C GLU A 261 7.24 -34.07 -34.40
N VAL A 262 6.76 -32.89 -34.84
CA VAL A 262 5.67 -32.77 -35.80
C VAL A 262 6.01 -33.44 -37.15
N LYS A 263 7.31 -33.37 -37.58
CA LYS A 263 7.73 -34.04 -38.84
C LYS A 263 7.86 -35.57 -38.71
N ALA A 264 8.02 -36.06 -37.46
CA ALA A 264 8.16 -37.50 -37.20
C ALA A 264 6.82 -38.19 -36.97
N THR A 265 5.72 -37.43 -36.83
CA THR A 265 4.36 -37.92 -36.67
C THR A 265 3.67 -38.03 -38.02
#